data_43ea58bb72f5ee6ea31c28ae4d3a6969
#
_entry.id   43ea58bb72f5ee6ea31c28ae4d3a6969
#
_cell.length_a   1.000
_cell.length_b   1.000
_cell.length_c   1.000
_cell.angle_alpha   90.00
_cell.angle_beta   90.00
_cell.angle_gamma   90.00
#
_symmetry.space_group_name_H-M   'P 1'
#
loop_
_entity.id
_entity.type
_entity.pdbx_description
1 polymer ?
#
loop_
_entity_poly.entity_id
_entity_poly.type
_entity_poly.pdbx_seq_one_letter_code
_entity_poly.pdbx_strand_id
1 'polypeptide(L)'
;MGFQFQNQPLWKRYRSEFPVTERLIYLNHAAVSPLPRRVARAMKDFADDACEFGSMHYDTWLAACEGVRLAGARLIGSHRDEIALVKNTSEGICAIAGGLDWKPGDRVVAFREEFPANYYPWKRLESRRVQVEWLSATDPLDRIEEACRGAKLLALSFVQYLSGLRECKGHR
;
A
#
# COMPACT_ATOMS: atom_id res chain seq x y z
N MET A 1 16.51 34.67 4.51
CA MET A 1 16.77 33.48 5.39
C MET A 1 16.26 32.21 4.71
N GLY A 2 16.92 31.71 3.66
CA GLY A 2 16.34 30.68 2.79
C GLY A 2 17.27 29.56 2.31
N PHE A 3 18.52 29.42 2.79
CA PHE A 3 19.48 28.52 2.14
C PHE A 3 20.11 27.42 3.01
N GLN A 4 19.71 27.25 4.28
CA GLN A 4 20.31 26.22 5.15
C GLN A 4 19.59 24.86 5.15
N PHE A 5 18.40 24.71 4.52
CA PHE A 5 17.62 23.46 4.55
C PHE A 5 17.95 22.46 3.45
N GLN A 6 18.70 22.86 2.40
CA GLN A 6 18.92 21.99 1.23
C GLN A 6 19.93 20.84 1.47
N ASN A 7 20.70 20.85 2.56
CA ASN A 7 21.74 19.83 2.84
C ASN A 7 21.47 18.97 4.08
N GLN A 8 20.30 19.08 4.73
CA GLN A 8 20.00 18.21 5.87
C GLN A 8 19.37 16.90 5.40
N PRO A 9 19.78 15.74 5.94
CA PRO A 9 19.12 14.46 5.68
C PRO A 9 17.62 14.56 5.99
N LEU A 10 16.78 13.92 5.16
CA LEU A 10 15.31 13.98 5.27
C LEU A 10 14.82 13.63 6.68
N TRP A 11 15.42 12.64 7.32
CA TRP A 11 15.04 12.23 8.67
C TRP A 11 15.27 13.33 9.73
N LYS A 12 16.29 14.16 9.59
CA LYS A 12 16.51 15.32 10.47
C LYS A 12 15.46 16.40 10.21
N ARG A 13 15.19 16.67 8.93
CA ARG A 13 14.23 17.68 8.48
C ARG A 13 12.82 17.41 8.98
N TYR A 14 12.40 16.14 8.97
CA TYR A 14 11.04 15.75 9.31
C TYR A 14 10.87 15.12 10.71
N ARG A 15 11.96 14.99 11.50
CA ARG A 15 11.89 14.33 12.81
C ARG A 15 10.87 14.97 13.75
N SER A 16 10.75 16.28 13.77
CA SER A 16 9.79 17.02 14.61
C SER A 16 8.33 16.75 14.27
N GLU A 17 8.07 16.24 13.05
CA GLU A 17 6.72 15.80 12.66
C GLU A 17 6.29 14.50 13.38
N PHE A 18 7.24 13.75 13.93
CA PHE A 18 7.00 12.47 14.57
C PHE A 18 7.32 12.50 16.07
N PRO A 19 6.42 13.01 16.92
CA PRO A 19 6.68 13.15 18.37
C PRO A 19 6.92 11.80 19.07
N VAL A 20 6.52 10.69 18.50
CA VAL A 20 6.84 9.35 19.00
C VAL A 20 8.35 9.15 19.18
N THR A 21 9.18 9.79 18.36
CA THR A 21 10.65 9.67 18.40
C THR A 21 11.28 10.36 19.61
N GLU A 22 10.53 11.16 20.34
CA GLU A 22 10.96 11.79 21.61
C GLU A 22 10.79 10.82 22.79
N ARG A 23 9.96 9.79 22.65
CA ARG A 23 9.58 8.87 23.73
C ARG A 23 10.01 7.43 23.47
N LEU A 24 10.06 7.01 22.22
CA LEU A 24 10.28 5.62 21.82
C LEU A 24 11.27 5.52 20.66
N ILE A 25 11.98 4.38 20.62
CA ILE A 25 12.62 3.89 19.39
C ILE A 25 11.57 3.06 18.67
N TYR A 26 10.83 3.69 17.75
CA TYR A 26 9.74 3.06 17.04
C TYR A 26 10.21 2.44 15.72
N LEU A 27 10.13 1.12 15.59
CA LEU A 27 10.61 0.37 14.41
C LEU A 27 9.50 -0.39 13.68
N ASN A 28 8.28 -0.43 14.23
CA ASN A 28 7.17 -1.22 13.66
C ASN A 28 6.34 -0.44 12.63
N HIS A 29 7.00 0.16 11.65
CA HIS A 29 6.32 0.94 10.61
C HIS A 29 5.49 0.08 9.65
N ALA A 30 5.85 -1.20 9.48
CA ALA A 30 5.12 -2.13 8.61
C ALA A 30 3.72 -2.47 9.14
N ALA A 31 3.52 -2.44 10.47
CA ALA A 31 2.20 -2.69 11.07
C ALA A 31 1.36 -1.42 11.13
N VAL A 32 1.76 -0.45 11.96
CA VAL A 32 1.05 0.84 12.10
C VAL A 32 2.09 1.95 12.13
N SER A 33 2.14 2.73 11.07
CA SER A 33 3.05 3.87 11.00
C SER A 33 2.59 5.00 11.91
N PRO A 34 3.48 5.66 12.67
CA PRO A 34 3.12 6.83 13.48
C PRO A 34 2.58 7.95 12.59
N LEU A 35 1.56 8.64 13.06
CA LEU A 35 1.02 9.80 12.36
C LEU A 35 1.96 11.01 12.50
N PRO A 36 2.31 11.68 11.41
CA PRO A 36 2.94 12.99 11.45
C PRO A 36 2.02 14.03 12.13
N ARG A 37 2.58 15.03 12.81
CA ARG A 37 1.80 16.12 13.43
C ARG A 37 0.83 16.78 12.47
N ARG A 38 1.26 17.06 11.25
CA ARG A 38 0.42 17.68 10.21
C ARG A 38 -0.78 16.83 9.84
N VAL A 39 -0.63 15.51 9.78
CA VAL A 39 -1.73 14.58 9.50
C VAL A 39 -2.71 14.52 10.67
N ALA A 40 -2.19 14.39 11.89
CA ALA A 40 -3.02 14.41 13.10
C ALA A 40 -3.82 15.72 13.24
N ARG A 41 -3.22 16.85 12.85
CA ARG A 41 -3.91 18.15 12.83
C ARG A 41 -5.02 18.17 11.78
N ALA A 42 -4.73 17.80 10.53
CA ALA A 42 -5.73 17.77 9.46
C ALA A 42 -6.93 16.86 9.79
N MET A 43 -6.71 15.75 10.48
CA MET A 43 -7.80 14.88 10.95
C MET A 43 -8.68 15.57 12.00
N LYS A 44 -8.09 16.32 12.92
CA LYS A 44 -8.84 17.10 13.92
C LYS A 44 -9.62 18.22 13.26
N ASP A 45 -8.96 19.00 12.41
CA ASP A 45 -9.58 20.10 11.68
C ASP A 45 -10.80 19.62 10.86
N PHE A 46 -10.70 18.45 10.22
CA PHE A 46 -11.82 17.83 9.53
C PHE A 46 -12.96 17.43 10.49
N ALA A 47 -12.62 16.83 11.63
CA ALA A 47 -13.63 16.40 12.61
C ALA A 47 -14.37 17.61 13.20
N ASP A 48 -13.66 18.69 13.51
CA ASP A 48 -14.22 19.93 14.03
C ASP A 48 -15.11 20.59 12.97
N ASP A 49 -14.64 20.71 11.72
CA ASP A 49 -15.40 21.25 10.59
C ASP A 49 -16.71 20.47 10.34
N ALA A 50 -16.63 19.15 10.31
CA ALA A 50 -17.81 18.30 10.11
C ALA A 50 -18.80 18.37 11.29
N CYS A 51 -18.28 18.58 12.53
CA CYS A 51 -19.09 18.73 13.73
C CYS A 51 -19.84 20.08 13.74
N GLU A 52 -19.15 21.18 13.41
CA GLU A 52 -19.68 22.53 13.53
C GLU A 52 -20.54 22.93 12.31
N PHE A 53 -20.18 22.47 11.11
CA PHE A 53 -20.79 22.92 9.86
C PHE A 53 -21.47 21.80 9.06
N GLY A 54 -21.41 20.55 9.54
CA GLY A 54 -21.97 19.40 8.81
C GLY A 54 -21.30 19.24 7.45
N SER A 55 -22.06 19.23 6.39
CA SER A 55 -21.56 19.09 5.01
C SER A 55 -21.39 20.42 4.27
N MET A 56 -21.38 21.55 4.96
CA MET A 56 -21.29 22.87 4.30
C MET A 56 -20.04 23.02 3.43
N HIS A 57 -18.92 22.43 3.87
CA HIS A 57 -17.63 22.50 3.19
C HIS A 57 -17.27 21.23 2.42
N TYR A 58 -18.27 20.47 1.96
CA TYR A 58 -18.08 19.18 1.28
C TYR A 58 -17.16 19.27 0.04
N ASP A 59 -17.27 20.36 -0.72
CA ASP A 59 -16.42 20.58 -1.90
C ASP A 59 -14.92 20.68 -1.53
N THR A 60 -14.61 21.21 -0.36
CA THR A 60 -13.24 21.26 0.16
C THR A 60 -12.70 19.87 0.44
N TRP A 61 -13.54 18.98 0.97
CA TRP A 61 -13.17 17.59 1.23
C TRP A 61 -12.95 16.82 -0.07
N LEU A 62 -13.80 17.02 -1.08
CA LEU A 62 -13.59 16.45 -2.42
C LEU A 62 -12.31 16.93 -3.06
N ALA A 63 -12.02 18.22 -2.96
CA ALA A 63 -10.78 18.80 -3.46
C ALA A 63 -9.53 18.19 -2.76
N ALA A 64 -9.61 17.91 -1.46
CA ALA A 64 -8.55 17.22 -0.73
C ALA A 64 -8.33 15.79 -1.26
N CYS A 65 -9.40 15.04 -1.56
CA CYS A 65 -9.30 13.71 -2.18
C CYS A 65 -8.62 13.76 -3.56
N GLU A 66 -8.97 14.75 -4.39
CA GLU A 66 -8.29 14.95 -5.68
C GLU A 66 -6.82 15.33 -5.51
N GLY A 67 -6.51 16.13 -4.51
CA GLY A 67 -5.12 16.47 -4.14
C GLY A 67 -4.30 15.21 -3.80
N VAL A 68 -4.89 14.24 -3.08
CA VAL A 68 -4.25 12.95 -2.77
C VAL A 68 -4.00 12.13 -4.04
N ARG A 69 -4.98 12.04 -4.97
CA ARG A 69 -4.79 11.34 -6.25
C ARG A 69 -3.65 11.92 -7.05
N LEU A 70 -3.61 13.26 -7.18
CA LEU A 70 -2.53 13.95 -7.88
C LEU A 70 -1.16 13.74 -7.23
N ALA A 71 -1.10 13.76 -5.88
CA ALA A 71 0.14 13.51 -5.15
C ALA A 71 0.61 12.05 -5.30
N GLY A 72 -0.32 11.10 -5.21
CA GLY A 72 -0.05 9.66 -5.43
C GLY A 72 0.45 9.39 -6.84
N ALA A 73 -0.22 9.94 -7.85
CA ALA A 73 0.19 9.80 -9.25
C ALA A 73 1.62 10.31 -9.49
N ARG A 74 1.96 11.49 -8.97
CA ARG A 74 3.33 12.01 -9.03
C ARG A 74 4.35 11.12 -8.32
N LEU A 75 3.97 10.55 -7.18
CA LEU A 75 4.87 9.71 -6.38
C LEU A 75 5.27 8.42 -7.10
N ILE A 76 4.33 7.81 -7.82
CA ILE A 76 4.55 6.52 -8.50
C ILE A 76 4.72 6.64 -10.03
N GLY A 77 4.73 7.86 -10.58
CA GLY A 77 4.91 8.11 -12.02
C GLY A 77 3.72 7.66 -12.86
N SER A 78 2.48 7.81 -12.35
CA SER A 78 1.24 7.44 -13.04
C SER A 78 0.33 8.65 -13.30
N HIS A 79 -0.85 8.41 -13.89
CA HIS A 79 -1.90 9.41 -14.06
C HIS A 79 -2.89 9.37 -12.88
N ARG A 80 -3.52 10.50 -12.55
CA ARG A 80 -4.45 10.62 -11.42
C ARG A 80 -5.64 9.66 -11.51
N ASP A 81 -6.09 9.33 -12.72
CA ASP A 81 -7.22 8.42 -12.96
C ASP A 81 -6.85 6.95 -12.72
N GLU A 82 -5.56 6.66 -12.54
CA GLU A 82 -5.04 5.34 -12.18
C GLU A 82 -4.89 5.16 -10.65
N ILE A 83 -5.27 6.20 -9.87
CA ILE A 83 -5.17 6.18 -8.41
C ILE A 83 -6.55 5.96 -7.81
N ALA A 84 -6.75 4.82 -7.16
CA ALA A 84 -7.91 4.55 -6.32
C ALA A 84 -7.58 4.78 -4.84
N LEU A 85 -8.46 5.46 -4.12
CA LEU A 85 -8.35 5.64 -2.68
C LEU A 85 -9.11 4.51 -1.99
N VAL A 86 -8.42 3.73 -1.20
CA VAL A 86 -8.98 2.62 -0.44
C VAL A 86 -8.62 2.75 1.04
N LYS A 87 -9.43 2.21 1.92
CA LYS A 87 -9.21 2.34 3.37
C LYS A 87 -8.03 1.52 3.90
N ASN A 88 -7.68 0.42 3.22
CA ASN A 88 -6.57 -0.45 3.59
C ASN A 88 -6.20 -1.40 2.44
N THR A 89 -5.07 -2.10 2.58
CA THR A 89 -4.56 -3.07 1.61
C THR A 89 -5.54 -4.20 1.31
N SER A 90 -6.25 -4.72 2.33
CA SER A 90 -7.22 -5.80 2.15
C SER A 90 -8.34 -5.39 1.20
N GLU A 91 -8.89 -4.17 1.33
CA GLU A 91 -9.92 -3.66 0.43
C GLU A 91 -9.39 -3.56 -1.01
N GLY A 92 -8.19 -2.99 -1.19
CA GLY A 92 -7.59 -2.86 -2.52
C GLY A 92 -7.38 -4.21 -3.20
N ILE A 93 -6.82 -5.19 -2.49
CA ILE A 93 -6.60 -6.53 -3.03
C ILE A 93 -7.93 -7.26 -3.28
N CYS A 94 -8.90 -7.14 -2.37
CA CYS A 94 -10.24 -7.72 -2.55
C CYS A 94 -10.96 -7.11 -3.76
N ALA A 95 -10.80 -5.81 -4.02
CA ALA A 95 -11.37 -5.16 -5.19
C ALA A 95 -10.80 -5.75 -6.49
N ILE A 96 -9.48 -5.98 -6.55
CA ILE A 96 -8.83 -6.63 -7.70
C ILE A 96 -9.30 -8.09 -7.82
N ALA A 97 -9.24 -8.85 -6.72
CA ALA A 97 -9.64 -10.26 -6.71
C ALA A 97 -11.12 -10.46 -7.08
N GLY A 98 -12.00 -9.52 -6.69
CA GLY A 98 -13.42 -9.55 -7.05
C GLY A 98 -13.75 -9.00 -8.43
N GLY A 99 -12.98 -8.02 -8.90
CA GLY A 99 -13.24 -7.28 -10.13
C GLY A 99 -12.70 -7.93 -11.41
N LEU A 100 -11.73 -8.85 -11.31
CA LEU A 100 -11.24 -9.57 -12.46
C LEU A 100 -12.22 -10.65 -12.93
N ASP A 101 -12.36 -10.80 -14.24
CA ASP A 101 -13.16 -11.87 -14.85
C ASP A 101 -12.42 -13.20 -14.76
N TRP A 102 -12.68 -13.93 -13.68
CA TRP A 102 -12.09 -15.26 -13.43
C TRP A 102 -12.87 -16.36 -14.11
N LYS A 103 -12.15 -17.23 -14.81
CA LYS A 103 -12.69 -18.45 -15.41
C LYS A 103 -12.18 -19.68 -14.68
N PRO A 104 -12.94 -20.78 -14.64
CA PRO A 104 -12.43 -22.06 -14.15
C PRO A 104 -11.14 -22.43 -14.86
N GLY A 105 -10.09 -22.73 -14.09
CA GLY A 105 -8.76 -23.06 -14.61
C GLY A 105 -7.81 -21.87 -14.72
N ASP A 106 -8.27 -20.63 -14.56
CA ASP A 106 -7.34 -19.48 -14.43
C ASP A 106 -6.37 -19.70 -13.26
N ARG A 107 -5.14 -19.23 -13.41
CA ARG A 107 -4.08 -19.42 -12.41
C ARG A 107 -3.65 -18.11 -11.78
N VAL A 108 -3.47 -18.16 -10.45
CA VAL A 108 -2.82 -17.12 -9.65
C VAL A 108 -1.57 -17.70 -9.02
N VAL A 109 -0.45 -17.01 -9.12
CA VAL A 109 0.78 -17.33 -8.37
C VAL A 109 0.84 -16.41 -7.15
N ALA A 110 1.02 -16.97 -5.96
CA ALA A 110 1.11 -16.24 -4.70
C ALA A 110 2.09 -16.92 -3.74
N PHE A 111 2.44 -16.25 -2.65
CA PHE A 111 3.41 -16.77 -1.69
C PHE A 111 2.76 -17.16 -0.36
N ARG A 112 3.26 -18.25 0.27
CA ARG A 112 2.69 -18.78 1.52
C ARG A 112 2.93 -17.86 2.70
N GLU A 113 4.06 -17.17 2.70
CA GLU A 113 4.52 -16.29 3.77
C GLU A 113 3.96 -14.87 3.68
N GLU A 114 3.02 -14.62 2.75
CA GLU A 114 2.40 -13.31 2.60
C GLU A 114 1.57 -12.90 3.82
N PHE A 115 1.51 -11.58 4.04
CA PHE A 115 0.61 -11.05 5.06
C PHE A 115 -0.85 -11.42 4.72
N PRO A 116 -1.71 -11.67 5.73
CA PRO A 116 -3.09 -12.11 5.53
C PRO A 116 -3.88 -11.31 4.48
N ALA A 117 -3.63 -9.99 4.37
CA ALA A 117 -4.28 -9.15 3.37
C ALA A 117 -3.96 -9.56 1.93
N ASN A 118 -2.77 -10.13 1.68
CA ASN A 118 -2.32 -10.61 0.37
C ASN A 118 -2.33 -12.15 0.24
N TYR A 119 -2.97 -12.85 1.16
CA TYR A 119 -3.15 -14.30 1.16
C TYR A 119 -4.61 -14.70 0.96
N TYR A 120 -5.50 -14.28 1.85
CA TYR A 120 -6.88 -14.74 1.89
C TYR A 120 -7.73 -14.36 0.68
N PRO A 121 -7.58 -13.17 0.06
CA PRO A 121 -8.36 -12.85 -1.13
C PRO A 121 -8.11 -13.81 -2.29
N TRP A 122 -6.86 -14.23 -2.48
CA TRP A 122 -6.48 -15.19 -3.52
C TRP A 122 -6.96 -16.60 -3.17
N LYS A 123 -6.77 -17.05 -1.93
CA LYS A 123 -7.27 -18.34 -1.46
C LYS A 123 -8.77 -18.49 -1.67
N ARG A 124 -9.54 -17.42 -1.48
CA ARG A 124 -10.99 -17.44 -1.71
C ARG A 124 -11.36 -17.78 -3.16
N LEU A 125 -10.51 -17.47 -4.13
CA LEU A 125 -10.77 -17.76 -5.55
C LEU A 125 -10.80 -19.25 -5.87
N GLU A 126 -10.22 -20.11 -5.01
CA GLU A 126 -10.28 -21.56 -5.15
C GLU A 126 -11.74 -22.07 -5.18
N SER A 127 -12.65 -21.43 -4.45
CA SER A 127 -14.10 -21.74 -4.50
C SER A 127 -14.75 -21.44 -5.86
N ARG A 128 -14.10 -20.62 -6.69
CA ARG A 128 -14.50 -20.30 -8.07
C ARG A 128 -13.75 -21.15 -9.10
N ARG A 129 -13.08 -22.22 -8.67
CA ARG A 129 -12.24 -23.11 -9.50
C ARG A 129 -11.04 -22.40 -10.16
N VAL A 130 -10.56 -21.31 -9.56
CA VAL A 130 -9.29 -20.68 -9.89
C VAL A 130 -8.19 -21.46 -9.16
N GLN A 131 -7.11 -21.77 -9.86
CA GLN A 131 -5.98 -22.49 -9.29
C GLN A 131 -5.01 -21.48 -8.66
N VAL A 132 -4.75 -21.60 -7.36
CA VAL A 132 -3.74 -20.78 -6.69
C VAL A 132 -2.49 -21.61 -6.46
N GLU A 133 -1.42 -21.25 -7.15
CA GLU A 133 -0.11 -21.87 -6.97
C GLU A 133 0.65 -21.12 -5.87
N TRP A 134 0.84 -21.80 -4.74
CA TRP A 134 1.49 -21.25 -3.57
C TRP A 134 2.99 -21.56 -3.57
N LEU A 135 3.80 -20.55 -3.79
CA LEU A 135 5.27 -20.61 -3.73
C LEU A 135 5.77 -20.24 -2.34
N SER A 136 7.06 -20.47 -2.10
CA SER A 136 7.79 -19.89 -0.96
C SER A 136 8.53 -18.64 -1.40
N ALA A 137 8.62 -17.63 -0.53
CA ALA A 137 9.45 -16.46 -0.74
C ALA A 137 10.96 -16.79 -0.87
N THR A 138 11.36 -18.01 -0.53
CA THR A 138 12.73 -18.51 -0.67
C THR A 138 12.94 -19.38 -1.92
N ASP A 139 11.90 -19.60 -2.71
CA ASP A 139 12.04 -20.34 -3.97
C ASP A 139 12.98 -19.61 -4.94
N PRO A 140 13.78 -20.33 -5.75
CA PRO A 140 14.67 -19.71 -6.71
C PRO A 140 13.87 -18.98 -7.81
N LEU A 141 14.46 -17.94 -8.39
CA LEU A 141 13.82 -17.10 -9.40
C LEU A 141 13.29 -17.91 -10.57
N ASP A 142 14.07 -18.88 -11.07
CA ASP A 142 13.66 -19.75 -12.18
C ASP A 142 12.35 -20.51 -11.89
N ARG A 143 12.15 -20.91 -10.63
CA ARG A 143 10.90 -21.57 -10.18
C ARG A 143 9.73 -20.60 -10.19
N ILE A 144 9.96 -19.36 -9.78
CA ILE A 144 8.94 -18.30 -9.80
C ILE A 144 8.57 -17.95 -11.23
N GLU A 145 9.56 -17.80 -12.12
CA GLU A 145 9.34 -17.53 -13.54
C GLU A 145 8.56 -18.65 -14.22
N GLU A 146 8.90 -19.91 -13.95
CA GLU A 146 8.17 -21.06 -14.46
C GLU A 146 6.71 -21.06 -14.01
N ALA A 147 6.44 -20.82 -12.73
CA ALA A 147 5.09 -20.73 -12.19
C ALA A 147 4.27 -19.61 -12.83
N CYS A 148 4.91 -18.50 -13.17
CA CYS A 148 4.25 -17.36 -13.81
C CYS A 148 3.88 -17.61 -15.27
N ARG A 149 4.45 -18.60 -15.93
CA ARG A 149 4.13 -18.91 -17.35
C ARG A 149 2.68 -19.34 -17.47
N GLY A 150 1.87 -18.53 -18.18
CA GLY A 150 0.43 -18.76 -18.36
C GLY A 150 -0.40 -18.49 -17.10
N ALA A 151 0.15 -17.93 -16.04
CA ALA A 151 -0.62 -17.42 -14.92
C ALA A 151 -1.28 -16.09 -15.31
N LYS A 152 -2.50 -15.88 -14.82
CA LYS A 152 -3.27 -14.64 -15.04
C LYS A 152 -2.79 -13.51 -14.16
N LEU A 153 -2.27 -13.85 -12.97
CA LEU A 153 -1.85 -12.89 -11.96
C LEU A 153 -0.74 -13.47 -11.11
N LEU A 154 0.24 -12.62 -10.78
CA LEU A 154 1.23 -12.82 -9.73
C LEU A 154 0.95 -11.83 -8.61
N ALA A 155 0.76 -12.35 -7.38
CA ALA A 155 0.56 -11.57 -6.18
C ALA A 155 1.77 -11.71 -5.24
N LEU A 156 2.48 -10.61 -5.02
CA LEU A 156 3.66 -10.61 -4.15
C LEU A 156 3.81 -9.25 -3.44
N SER A 157 4.47 -9.26 -2.29
CA SER A 157 4.94 -8.05 -1.61
C SER A 157 6.36 -7.71 -2.05
N PHE A 158 6.63 -6.44 -2.35
CA PHE A 158 7.97 -5.98 -2.71
C PHE A 158 9.00 -6.23 -1.61
N VAL A 159 8.57 -6.13 -0.35
CA VAL A 159 9.35 -6.51 0.83
C VAL A 159 8.49 -7.42 1.68
N GLN A 160 8.94 -8.64 1.90
CA GLN A 160 8.23 -9.63 2.69
C GLN A 160 8.23 -9.23 4.18
N TYR A 161 7.05 -9.18 4.80
CA TYR A 161 6.85 -8.58 6.12
C TYR A 161 7.52 -9.35 7.27
N LEU A 162 7.65 -10.67 7.13
CA LEU A 162 8.18 -11.55 8.17
C LEU A 162 9.71 -11.61 8.15
N SER A 163 10.28 -11.76 6.95
CA SER A 163 11.72 -11.96 6.74
C SER A 163 12.48 -10.69 6.37
N GLY A 164 11.78 -9.66 5.87
CA GLY A 164 12.38 -8.49 5.26
C GLY A 164 13.02 -8.76 3.89
N LEU A 165 12.81 -9.97 3.33
CA LEU A 165 13.33 -10.32 2.01
C LEU A 165 12.72 -9.36 0.96
N ARG A 166 13.58 -8.82 0.11
CA ARG A 166 13.18 -7.99 -1.02
C ARG A 166 13.15 -8.82 -2.28
N GLU A 167 11.96 -9.08 -2.78
CA GLU A 167 11.69 -9.99 -3.90
C GLU A 167 12.24 -9.50 -5.25
N CYS A 168 12.32 -8.20 -5.46
CA CYS A 168 12.81 -7.65 -6.72
C CYS A 168 14.23 -7.10 -6.58
N LYS A 169 15.24 -7.93 -6.82
CA LYS A 169 16.56 -7.42 -7.22
C LYS A 169 16.48 -7.09 -8.72
N GLY A 170 15.98 -5.88 -9.03
CA GLY A 170 16.10 -5.39 -10.40
C GLY A 170 17.57 -5.37 -10.77
N HIS A 171 17.94 -6.05 -11.84
CA HIS A 171 19.19 -5.78 -12.52
C HIS A 171 19.13 -4.32 -12.99
N ARG A 172 20.11 -3.51 -12.52
CA ARG A 172 20.39 -2.20 -13.08
C ARG A 172 21.03 -2.37 -14.45
#